data_bb8abf288b6bb560a4f795690e8ae484
#
_entry.id   bb8abf288b6bb560a4f795690e8ae484
#
_cell.length_a   1.000
_cell.length_b   1.000
_cell.length_c   1.000
_cell.angle_alpha   90.00
_cell.angle_beta   90.00
_cell.angle_gamma   90.00
#
_symmetry.space_group_name_H-M   'P 1'
#
loop_
_entity.id
_entity.type
_entity.pdbx_description
1 polymer ?
#
loop_
_entity_poly.entity_id
_entity_poly.type
_entity_poly.pdbx_seq_one_letter_code
_entity_poly.pdbx_strand_id
1 'polypeptide(L)'
;VEGIAVGLSSKILPHNFNELCDASISYLRGEEFQLYPDFQTGGSIDVAKYNDGERGGAVKVRAKINKIDNKTLAITEIPYGKTTSTVIDSILKAVDKGKIKIRKVDDNTAANVEILVHLAPGTSSDKTIDALYAFTDCEVSISPNCCVIDDSKPHFLTVSKVLRKSADNTLDLLKQELEIKKNEILEALHFASLEKIFIEERIYKDKELSLIHISE
;
A
#
# COMPACT_ATOMS: atom_id res chain seq x y z
N VAL A 1 -3.07 -5.06 -1.40
CA VAL A 1 -2.99 -6.23 -2.28
C VAL A 1 -3.83 -7.35 -1.67
N GLU A 2 -4.72 -7.93 -2.48
CA GLU A 2 -5.56 -9.05 -2.06
C GLU A 2 -5.47 -10.13 -3.13
N GLY A 3 -5.21 -11.37 -2.73
CA GLY A 3 -5.11 -12.51 -3.63
C GLY A 3 -5.48 -13.81 -2.92
N ILE A 4 -6.11 -14.70 -3.68
CA ILE A 4 -6.54 -16.02 -3.21
C ILE A 4 -5.88 -17.07 -4.11
N ALA A 5 -5.22 -18.03 -3.50
CA ALA A 5 -4.65 -19.20 -4.14
C ALA A 5 -5.16 -20.48 -3.47
N VAL A 6 -4.85 -21.64 -4.03
CA VAL A 6 -5.22 -22.92 -3.41
C VAL A 6 -4.46 -23.10 -2.10
N GLY A 7 -5.18 -23.11 -1.00
CA GLY A 7 -4.62 -23.27 0.36
C GLY A 7 -3.95 -22.02 0.96
N LEU A 8 -3.84 -20.93 0.21
CA LEU A 8 -3.19 -19.69 0.67
C LEU A 8 -4.01 -18.46 0.28
N SER A 9 -3.93 -17.42 1.08
CA SER A 9 -4.47 -16.11 0.75
C SER A 9 -3.54 -15.03 1.26
N SER A 10 -3.51 -13.90 0.57
CA SER A 10 -2.82 -12.68 1.02
C SER A 10 -3.81 -11.53 1.05
N LYS A 11 -3.77 -10.75 2.12
CA LYS A 11 -4.54 -9.51 2.27
C LYS A 11 -3.69 -8.47 2.97
N ILE A 12 -2.92 -7.74 2.17
CA ILE A 12 -2.07 -6.64 2.63
C ILE A 12 -2.85 -5.35 2.43
N LEU A 13 -3.10 -4.64 3.52
CA LEU A 13 -3.84 -3.38 3.51
C LEU A 13 -3.00 -2.27 2.86
N PRO A 14 -3.61 -1.27 2.23
CA PRO A 14 -2.89 -0.13 1.68
C PRO A 14 -2.26 0.72 2.79
N HIS A 15 -1.15 1.39 2.45
CA HIS A 15 -0.42 2.31 3.32
C HIS A 15 -0.11 3.58 2.54
N ASN A 16 0.13 4.66 3.25
CA ASN A 16 0.56 5.92 2.64
C ASN A 16 1.99 5.77 2.09
N PHE A 17 2.16 6.13 0.81
CA PHE A 17 3.45 5.97 0.14
C PHE A 17 4.56 6.85 0.74
N ASN A 18 4.23 8.06 1.16
CA ASN A 18 5.21 8.95 1.79
C ASN A 18 5.68 8.37 3.13
N GLU A 19 4.74 7.83 3.94
CA GLU A 19 5.08 7.17 5.20
C GLU A 19 5.94 5.92 4.99
N LEU A 20 5.72 5.15 3.91
CA LEU A 20 6.57 4.02 3.54
C LEU A 20 7.99 4.48 3.18
N CYS A 21 8.13 5.59 2.45
CA CYS A 21 9.44 6.17 2.14
C CYS A 21 10.16 6.65 3.41
N ASP A 22 9.46 7.37 4.28
CA ASP A 22 10.02 7.86 5.54
C ASP A 22 10.43 6.72 6.47
N ALA A 23 9.62 5.67 6.56
CA ALA A 23 9.94 4.45 7.30
C ALA A 23 11.17 3.72 6.73
N SER A 24 11.32 3.69 5.39
CA SER A 24 12.51 3.12 4.73
C SER A 24 13.77 3.92 5.05
N ILE A 25 13.67 5.26 5.07
CA ILE A 25 14.77 6.15 5.46
C ILE A 25 15.14 5.94 6.92
N SER A 26 14.17 5.88 7.82
CA SER A 26 14.38 5.61 9.24
C SER A 26 15.06 4.26 9.46
N TYR A 27 14.61 3.22 8.76
CA TYR A 27 15.24 1.90 8.81
C TYR A 27 16.72 1.94 8.39
N LEU A 28 17.03 2.59 7.27
CA LEU A 28 18.41 2.70 6.76
C LEU A 28 19.31 3.53 7.69
N ARG A 29 18.74 4.40 8.52
CA ARG A 29 19.45 5.15 9.58
C ARG A 29 19.59 4.37 10.89
N GLY A 30 18.98 3.20 11.00
CA GLY A 30 18.93 2.39 12.22
C GLY A 30 17.93 2.89 13.26
N GLU A 31 16.96 3.69 12.85
CA GLU A 31 15.88 4.21 13.69
C GLU A 31 14.68 3.25 13.68
N GLU A 32 13.89 3.26 14.74
CA GLU A 32 12.64 2.52 14.78
C GLU A 32 11.53 3.27 14.03
N PHE A 33 10.62 2.52 13.43
CA PHE A 33 9.45 3.05 12.74
C PHE A 33 8.21 2.20 13.00
N GLN A 34 7.03 2.79 12.81
CA GLN A 34 5.75 2.11 12.87
C GLN A 34 4.95 2.45 11.62
N LEU A 35 4.22 1.46 11.11
CA LEU A 35 3.38 1.61 9.92
C LEU A 35 1.94 1.23 10.26
N TYR A 36 1.02 2.05 9.80
CA TYR A 36 -0.41 1.79 9.93
C TYR A 36 -1.07 1.85 8.55
N PRO A 37 -2.13 1.03 8.33
CA PRO A 37 -2.89 1.13 7.10
C PRO A 37 -3.49 2.52 6.92
N ASP A 38 -3.48 2.99 5.66
CA ASP A 38 -4.13 4.23 5.24
C ASP A 38 -5.01 3.95 4.03
N PHE A 39 -6.26 4.41 4.07
CA PHE A 39 -7.26 4.12 3.05
C PHE A 39 -7.63 5.37 2.27
N GLN A 40 -7.58 5.31 0.95
CA GLN A 40 -7.97 6.40 0.07
C GLN A 40 -9.45 6.80 0.21
N THR A 41 -10.30 5.88 0.68
CA THR A 41 -11.72 6.15 0.94
C THR A 41 -11.97 6.98 2.20
N GLY A 42 -10.94 7.27 2.97
CA GLY A 42 -11.03 7.97 4.24
C GLY A 42 -11.62 7.10 5.35
N GLY A 43 -12.29 7.75 6.29
CA GLY A 43 -12.87 7.13 7.49
C GLY A 43 -11.91 7.14 8.69
N SER A 44 -12.36 6.60 9.79
CA SER A 44 -11.59 6.43 11.02
C SER A 44 -11.16 4.98 11.15
N ILE A 45 -9.94 4.75 11.64
CA ILE A 45 -9.38 3.42 11.78
C ILE A 45 -9.00 3.15 13.24
N ASP A 46 -9.41 2.00 13.78
CA ASP A 46 -8.91 1.47 15.05
C ASP A 46 -7.89 0.38 14.77
N VAL A 47 -6.65 0.66 15.13
CA VAL A 47 -5.46 -0.19 14.88
C VAL A 47 -4.99 -0.93 16.14
N ALA A 48 -5.72 -0.88 17.25
CA ALA A 48 -5.32 -1.49 18.52
C ALA A 48 -5.00 -3.00 18.40
N LYS A 49 -5.62 -3.69 17.44
CA LYS A 49 -5.40 -5.10 17.15
C LYS A 49 -4.77 -5.37 15.78
N TYR A 50 -4.15 -4.37 15.18
CA TYR A 50 -3.58 -4.49 13.83
C TYR A 50 -2.42 -5.50 13.75
N ASN A 51 -1.60 -5.55 14.80
CA ASN A 51 -0.46 -6.47 14.92
C ASN A 51 0.44 -6.47 13.67
N ASP A 52 0.78 -5.26 13.16
CA ASP A 52 1.66 -5.07 12.00
C ASP A 52 1.29 -5.93 10.77
N GLY A 53 0.00 -6.16 10.57
CA GLY A 53 -0.52 -6.92 9.43
C GLY A 53 -0.36 -8.44 9.51
N GLU A 54 0.05 -8.99 10.65
CA GLU A 54 0.12 -10.44 10.85
C GLU A 54 -1.26 -11.10 10.82
N ARG A 55 -1.25 -12.38 10.44
CA ARG A 55 -2.44 -13.23 10.48
C ARG A 55 -3.01 -13.29 11.90
N GLY A 56 -4.31 -13.05 12.04
CA GLY A 56 -5.00 -12.98 13.32
C GLY A 56 -5.15 -11.56 13.87
N GLY A 57 -4.49 -10.58 13.27
CA GLY A 57 -4.75 -9.17 13.50
C GLY A 57 -6.13 -8.75 12.96
N ALA A 58 -6.64 -7.62 13.43
CA ALA A 58 -7.87 -7.02 12.95
C ALA A 58 -7.79 -5.50 13.01
N VAL A 59 -8.39 -4.88 12.02
CA VAL A 59 -8.53 -3.42 11.93
C VAL A 59 -10.00 -3.11 11.81
N LYS A 60 -10.51 -2.16 12.59
CA LYS A 60 -11.88 -1.66 12.44
C LYS A 60 -11.85 -0.34 11.70
N VAL A 61 -12.61 -0.27 10.62
CA VAL A 61 -12.73 0.94 9.79
C VAL A 61 -14.15 1.46 9.92
N ARG A 62 -14.30 2.73 10.27
CA ARG A 62 -15.57 3.42 10.46
C ARG A 62 -15.78 4.50 9.42
N ALA A 63 -16.99 4.58 8.92
CA ALA A 63 -17.46 5.70 8.14
C ALA A 63 -17.34 7.01 8.94
N LYS A 64 -17.08 8.12 8.25
CA LYS A 64 -17.14 9.45 8.87
C LYS A 64 -18.57 9.97 8.80
N ILE A 65 -19.19 10.06 9.95
CA ILE A 65 -20.58 10.52 10.10
C ILE A 65 -20.57 11.89 10.77
N ASN A 66 -21.03 12.88 10.06
CA ASN A 66 -21.14 14.26 10.55
C ASN A 66 -22.61 14.59 10.86
N LYS A 67 -22.84 15.28 11.95
CA LYS A 67 -24.16 15.81 12.30
C LYS A 67 -24.36 17.16 11.62
N ILE A 68 -25.28 17.24 10.64
CA ILE A 68 -25.65 18.51 10.00
C ILE A 68 -26.58 19.27 10.93
N ASP A 69 -27.64 18.61 11.39
CA ASP A 69 -28.61 19.15 12.33
C ASP A 69 -29.15 18.03 13.26
N ASN A 70 -30.13 18.38 14.10
CA ASN A 70 -30.71 17.41 15.05
C ASN A 70 -31.53 16.30 14.38
N LYS A 71 -31.78 16.40 13.06
CA LYS A 71 -32.64 15.49 12.30
C LYS A 71 -31.93 14.86 11.12
N THR A 72 -30.73 15.34 10.76
CA THR A 72 -30.02 14.92 9.57
C THR A 72 -28.57 14.62 9.89
N LEU A 73 -28.11 13.43 9.51
CA LEU A 73 -26.71 13.02 9.54
C LEU A 73 -26.19 12.92 8.11
N ALA A 74 -24.92 13.28 7.89
CA ALA A 74 -24.24 13.10 6.63
C ALA A 74 -23.09 12.09 6.80
N ILE A 75 -23.05 11.08 5.94
CA ILE A 75 -21.91 10.18 5.80
C ILE A 75 -21.07 10.75 4.67
N THR A 76 -19.87 11.22 4.98
CA THR A 76 -18.94 11.86 4.03
C THR A 76 -17.79 10.99 3.60
N GLU A 77 -17.50 9.93 4.35
CA GLU A 77 -16.48 8.94 4.03
C GLU A 77 -17.00 7.55 4.37
N ILE A 78 -16.76 6.58 3.52
CA ILE A 78 -17.23 5.19 3.69
C ILE A 78 -16.07 4.25 4.02
N PRO A 79 -16.31 3.13 4.73
CA PRO A 79 -15.26 2.17 5.04
C PRO A 79 -14.66 1.54 3.79
N TYR A 80 -13.37 1.25 3.87
CA TYR A 80 -12.64 0.57 2.80
C TYR A 80 -13.30 -0.75 2.36
N GLY A 81 -13.40 -0.95 1.05
CA GLY A 81 -14.02 -2.13 0.45
C GLY A 81 -15.55 -2.10 0.39
N LYS A 82 -16.18 -0.98 0.78
CA LYS A 82 -17.62 -0.77 0.62
C LYS A 82 -17.89 0.30 -0.43
N THR A 83 -19.07 0.22 -1.04
CA THR A 83 -19.59 1.23 -1.97
C THR A 83 -20.75 1.98 -1.29
N THR A 84 -21.08 3.16 -1.79
CA THR A 84 -22.24 3.94 -1.31
C THR A 84 -23.51 3.11 -1.31
N SER A 85 -23.77 2.39 -2.40
CA SER A 85 -24.94 1.51 -2.52
C SER A 85 -24.96 0.41 -1.46
N THR A 86 -23.82 -0.27 -1.19
CA THR A 86 -23.77 -1.32 -0.16
C THR A 86 -24.00 -0.79 1.24
N VAL A 87 -23.50 0.42 1.53
CA VAL A 87 -23.74 1.10 2.82
C VAL A 87 -25.22 1.46 2.96
N ILE A 88 -25.83 2.06 1.93
CA ILE A 88 -27.26 2.41 1.94
C ILE A 88 -28.13 1.15 2.10
N ASP A 89 -27.86 0.09 1.34
CA ASP A 89 -28.60 -1.17 1.45
C ASP A 89 -28.49 -1.77 2.86
N SER A 90 -27.33 -1.68 3.51
CA SER A 90 -27.13 -2.15 4.87
C SER A 90 -27.95 -1.33 5.87
N ILE A 91 -28.04 -0.01 5.66
CA ILE A 91 -28.86 0.89 6.49
C ILE A 91 -30.33 0.56 6.32
N LEU A 92 -30.83 0.41 5.08
CA LEU A 92 -32.22 0.05 4.81
C LEU A 92 -32.59 -1.31 5.44
N LYS A 93 -31.72 -2.31 5.31
CA LYS A 93 -31.91 -3.63 5.96
C LYS A 93 -31.94 -3.52 7.48
N ALA A 94 -31.19 -2.61 8.09
CA ALA A 94 -31.23 -2.39 9.54
C ALA A 94 -32.50 -1.68 9.98
N VAL A 95 -33.06 -0.78 9.15
CA VAL A 95 -34.35 -0.14 9.36
C VAL A 95 -35.48 -1.16 9.26
N ASP A 96 -35.50 -1.99 8.23
CA ASP A 96 -36.52 -3.05 8.04
C ASP A 96 -36.56 -4.06 9.21
N LYS A 97 -35.38 -4.36 9.79
CA LYS A 97 -35.23 -5.18 10.98
C LYS A 97 -35.59 -4.45 12.28
N GLY A 98 -36.01 -3.19 12.20
CA GLY A 98 -36.36 -2.38 13.37
C GLY A 98 -35.21 -2.02 14.31
N LYS A 99 -33.95 -2.18 13.85
CA LYS A 99 -32.74 -1.86 14.65
C LYS A 99 -32.47 -0.35 14.72
N ILE A 100 -32.81 0.38 13.67
CA ILE A 100 -32.58 1.81 13.54
C ILE A 100 -33.87 2.49 13.10
N LYS A 101 -34.14 3.67 13.64
CA LYS A 101 -35.33 4.47 13.28
C LYS A 101 -34.92 5.63 12.38
N ILE A 102 -35.00 5.42 11.09
CA ILE A 102 -34.68 6.40 10.05
C ILE A 102 -35.95 6.68 9.23
N ARG A 103 -36.16 7.92 8.80
CA ARG A 103 -37.27 8.30 7.94
C ARG A 103 -36.95 8.08 6.46
N LYS A 104 -35.76 8.51 6.04
CA LYS A 104 -35.32 8.51 4.63
C LYS A 104 -33.80 8.51 4.57
N VAL A 105 -33.25 7.93 3.50
CA VAL A 105 -31.84 8.03 3.11
C VAL A 105 -31.80 8.59 1.70
N ASP A 106 -30.99 9.62 1.50
CA ASP A 106 -30.75 10.23 0.19
C ASP A 106 -29.27 10.09 -0.18
N ASP A 107 -29.01 9.66 -1.40
CA ASP A 107 -27.65 9.58 -1.94
C ASP A 107 -27.40 10.82 -2.82
N ASN A 108 -26.60 11.74 -2.34
CA ASN A 108 -26.16 12.94 -3.04
C ASN A 108 -24.71 12.82 -3.53
N THR A 109 -24.16 11.60 -3.54
CA THR A 109 -22.77 11.36 -3.94
C THR A 109 -22.53 11.81 -5.38
N ALA A 110 -21.54 12.68 -5.56
CA ALA A 110 -21.07 13.17 -6.84
C ALA A 110 -19.54 12.92 -6.93
N ALA A 111 -18.72 13.96 -6.92
CA ALA A 111 -17.26 13.83 -6.83
C ALA A 111 -16.82 13.35 -5.43
N ASN A 112 -17.56 13.77 -4.40
CA ASN A 112 -17.34 13.35 -3.02
C ASN A 112 -18.54 12.54 -2.54
N VAL A 113 -18.29 11.62 -1.59
CA VAL A 113 -19.35 10.84 -0.96
C VAL A 113 -20.20 11.76 -0.09
N GLU A 114 -21.51 11.73 -0.28
CA GLU A 114 -22.48 12.42 0.56
C GLU A 114 -23.78 11.60 0.65
N ILE A 115 -23.97 10.88 1.74
CA ILE A 115 -25.19 10.12 2.02
C ILE A 115 -25.91 10.83 3.18
N LEU A 116 -27.10 11.37 2.92
CA LEU A 116 -27.92 12.04 3.92
C LEU A 116 -28.88 11.05 4.57
N VAL A 117 -28.81 10.96 5.89
CA VAL A 117 -29.67 10.08 6.70
C VAL A 117 -30.60 10.94 7.53
N HIS A 118 -31.90 10.93 7.20
CA HIS A 118 -32.94 11.68 7.89
C HIS A 118 -33.53 10.86 9.03
N LEU A 119 -33.40 11.36 10.25
CA LEU A 119 -33.86 10.68 11.45
C LEU A 119 -35.39 10.77 11.64
N ALA A 120 -35.96 9.77 12.28
CA ALA A 120 -37.35 9.83 12.70
C ALA A 120 -37.54 10.83 13.87
N PRO A 121 -38.71 11.49 13.96
CA PRO A 121 -38.99 12.42 15.06
C PRO A 121 -38.78 11.77 16.43
N GLY A 122 -38.16 12.49 17.36
CA GLY A 122 -37.87 12.01 18.72
C GLY A 122 -36.67 11.07 18.85
N THR A 123 -35.88 10.86 17.78
CA THR A 123 -34.70 10.01 17.84
C THR A 123 -33.45 10.86 18.13
N SER A 124 -32.60 10.40 19.05
CA SER A 124 -31.31 11.06 19.33
C SER A 124 -30.31 10.78 18.21
N SER A 125 -29.67 11.83 17.70
CA SER A 125 -28.63 11.71 16.68
C SER A 125 -27.45 10.85 17.14
N ASP A 126 -26.97 11.03 18.38
CA ASP A 126 -25.80 10.32 18.88
C ASP A 126 -26.07 8.81 19.04
N LYS A 127 -27.23 8.46 19.60
CA LYS A 127 -27.66 7.04 19.67
C LYS A 127 -27.84 6.41 18.29
N THR A 128 -28.24 7.19 17.29
CA THR A 128 -28.38 6.68 15.93
C THR A 128 -27.02 6.48 15.28
N ILE A 129 -26.03 7.34 15.52
CA ILE A 129 -24.65 7.14 15.06
C ILE A 129 -24.08 5.85 15.63
N ASP A 130 -24.22 5.62 16.93
CA ASP A 130 -23.79 4.37 17.56
C ASP A 130 -24.51 3.13 16.97
N ALA A 131 -25.80 3.25 16.70
CA ALA A 131 -26.58 2.19 16.08
C ALA A 131 -26.17 1.94 14.61
N LEU A 132 -25.82 2.98 13.86
CA LEU A 132 -25.27 2.86 12.50
C LEU A 132 -23.95 2.07 12.51
N TYR A 133 -23.04 2.37 13.42
CA TYR A 133 -21.81 1.60 13.57
C TYR A 133 -22.06 0.16 14.03
N ALA A 134 -23.03 -0.07 14.92
CA ALA A 134 -23.26 -1.40 15.48
C ALA A 134 -24.02 -2.35 14.53
N PHE A 135 -24.89 -1.84 13.66
CA PHE A 135 -25.86 -2.65 12.90
C PHE A 135 -25.77 -2.53 11.40
N THR A 136 -24.87 -1.67 10.88
CA THR A 136 -24.73 -1.47 9.44
C THR A 136 -23.26 -1.56 9.00
N ASP A 137 -23.06 -1.49 7.71
CA ASP A 137 -21.70 -1.47 7.10
C ASP A 137 -20.97 -0.12 7.30
N CYS A 138 -21.47 0.75 8.20
CA CYS A 138 -20.74 1.96 8.61
C CYS A 138 -19.51 1.64 9.49
N GLU A 139 -19.43 0.47 10.12
CA GLU A 139 -18.23 -0.09 10.72
C GLU A 139 -17.94 -1.47 10.11
N VAL A 140 -16.72 -1.68 9.64
CA VAL A 140 -16.28 -2.94 9.05
C VAL A 140 -15.00 -3.40 9.73
N SER A 141 -14.93 -4.68 10.11
CA SER A 141 -13.72 -5.30 10.60
C SER A 141 -12.99 -5.99 9.44
N ILE A 142 -11.71 -5.68 9.27
CA ILE A 142 -10.85 -6.24 8.23
C ILE A 142 -9.71 -7.00 8.92
N SER A 143 -9.54 -8.27 8.56
CA SER A 143 -8.43 -9.08 9.05
C SER A 143 -7.32 -9.10 8.01
N PRO A 144 -6.14 -8.51 8.29
CA PRO A 144 -4.99 -8.58 7.42
C PRO A 144 -4.39 -9.99 7.43
N ASN A 145 -3.69 -10.32 6.39
CA ASN A 145 -2.89 -11.54 6.27
C ASN A 145 -1.75 -11.25 5.28
N CYS A 146 -0.61 -10.84 5.79
CA CYS A 146 0.53 -10.53 4.96
C CYS A 146 1.28 -11.82 4.60
N CYS A 147 0.94 -12.39 3.44
CA CYS A 147 1.61 -13.52 2.84
C CYS A 147 2.34 -13.06 1.58
N VAL A 148 3.64 -13.22 1.54
CA VAL A 148 4.51 -12.85 0.41
C VAL A 148 5.27 -14.07 -0.08
N ILE A 149 5.66 -14.05 -1.36
CA ILE A 149 6.55 -15.08 -1.92
C ILE A 149 7.97 -14.56 -1.82
N ASP A 150 8.82 -15.35 -1.19
CA ASP A 150 10.22 -15.08 -0.99
C ASP A 150 11.01 -16.35 -1.28
N ASP A 151 12.06 -16.28 -2.11
CA ASP A 151 12.82 -17.42 -2.60
C ASP A 151 11.92 -18.59 -3.10
N SER A 152 10.88 -18.23 -3.87
CA SER A 152 9.88 -19.15 -4.43
C SER A 152 9.04 -19.89 -3.38
N LYS A 153 9.02 -19.44 -2.13
CA LYS A 153 8.24 -20.03 -1.03
C LYS A 153 7.31 -18.97 -0.41
N PRO A 154 6.12 -19.38 0.05
CA PRO A 154 5.23 -18.47 0.76
C PRO A 154 5.74 -18.25 2.21
N HIS A 155 5.84 -16.99 2.59
CA HIS A 155 6.19 -16.57 3.94
C HIS A 155 5.10 -15.65 4.50
N PHE A 156 4.72 -15.88 5.77
CA PHE A 156 3.87 -14.99 6.52
C PHE A 156 4.76 -14.03 7.31
N LEU A 157 4.74 -12.77 6.92
CA LEU A 157 5.62 -11.75 7.49
C LEU A 157 4.78 -10.57 8.00
N THR A 158 5.36 -9.73 8.86
CA THR A 158 4.78 -8.44 9.19
C THR A 158 5.05 -7.43 8.07
N VAL A 159 4.23 -6.38 7.99
CA VAL A 159 4.41 -5.30 7.01
C VAL A 159 5.77 -4.63 7.19
N SER A 160 6.19 -4.40 8.44
CA SER A 160 7.50 -3.84 8.75
C SER A 160 8.66 -4.72 8.28
N LYS A 161 8.53 -6.06 8.39
CA LYS A 161 9.55 -6.99 7.86
C LYS A 161 9.62 -6.97 6.34
N VAL A 162 8.47 -6.88 5.67
CA VAL A 162 8.41 -6.77 4.21
C VAL A 162 9.09 -5.47 3.75
N LEU A 163 8.83 -4.35 4.44
CA LEU A 163 9.48 -3.07 4.12
C LEU A 163 11.00 -3.15 4.29
N ARG A 164 11.49 -3.67 5.41
CA ARG A 164 12.94 -3.85 5.68
C ARG A 164 13.58 -4.67 4.57
N LYS A 165 12.99 -5.80 4.22
CA LYS A 165 13.50 -6.66 3.15
C LYS A 165 13.50 -5.97 1.79
N SER A 166 12.48 -5.18 1.48
CA SER A 166 12.41 -4.36 0.27
C SER A 166 13.52 -3.30 0.23
N ALA A 167 13.79 -2.64 1.35
CA ALA A 167 14.85 -1.64 1.45
C ALA A 167 16.24 -2.28 1.29
N ASP A 168 16.50 -3.41 1.95
CA ASP A 168 17.76 -4.17 1.83
C ASP A 168 17.98 -4.63 0.38
N ASN A 169 16.97 -5.21 -0.25
CA ASN A 169 17.03 -5.65 -1.64
C ASN A 169 17.32 -4.47 -2.60
N THR A 170 16.70 -3.32 -2.36
CA THR A 170 16.94 -2.12 -3.16
C THR A 170 18.40 -1.66 -3.01
N LEU A 171 18.94 -1.66 -1.79
CA LEU A 171 20.33 -1.31 -1.54
C LEU A 171 21.31 -2.27 -2.24
N ASP A 172 21.02 -3.56 -2.21
CA ASP A 172 21.86 -4.58 -2.84
C ASP A 172 21.81 -4.49 -4.38
N LEU A 173 20.64 -4.20 -4.96
CA LEU A 173 20.50 -3.96 -6.40
C LEU A 173 21.27 -2.71 -6.84
N LEU A 174 21.24 -1.63 -6.07
CA LEU A 174 22.02 -0.43 -6.37
C LEU A 174 23.52 -0.70 -6.29
N LYS A 175 23.99 -1.50 -5.32
CA LYS A 175 25.41 -1.92 -5.27
C LYS A 175 25.80 -2.74 -6.51
N GLN A 176 24.95 -3.67 -6.93
CA GLN A 176 25.20 -4.46 -8.14
C GLN A 176 25.25 -3.59 -9.40
N GLU A 177 24.33 -2.64 -9.54
CA GLU A 177 24.33 -1.69 -10.65
C GLU A 177 25.64 -0.89 -10.71
N LEU A 178 26.08 -0.38 -9.56
CA LEU A 178 27.35 0.36 -9.48
C LEU A 178 28.56 -0.51 -9.79
N GLU A 179 28.58 -1.78 -9.38
CA GLU A 179 29.67 -2.71 -9.70
C GLU A 179 29.73 -3.04 -11.20
N ILE A 180 28.59 -3.25 -11.85
CA ILE A 180 28.49 -3.43 -13.30
C ILE A 180 29.06 -2.21 -14.01
N LYS A 181 28.61 -1.02 -13.65
CA LYS A 181 29.07 0.23 -14.28
C LYS A 181 30.55 0.49 -14.05
N LYS A 182 31.08 0.15 -12.87
CA LYS A 182 32.52 0.22 -12.58
C LYS A 182 33.29 -0.71 -13.51
N ASN A 183 32.82 -1.94 -13.73
CA ASN A 183 33.49 -2.90 -14.61
C ASN A 183 33.48 -2.45 -16.07
N GLU A 184 32.37 -1.90 -16.56
CA GLU A 184 32.28 -1.30 -17.91
C GLU A 184 33.31 -0.16 -18.10
N ILE A 185 33.42 0.72 -17.09
CA ILE A 185 34.41 1.82 -17.13
C ILE A 185 35.86 1.31 -17.10
N LEU A 186 36.12 0.27 -16.28
CA LEU A 186 37.44 -0.36 -16.22
C LEU A 186 37.84 -1.01 -17.57
N GLU A 187 36.89 -1.66 -18.23
CA GLU A 187 37.09 -2.24 -19.55
C GLU A 187 37.39 -1.14 -20.58
N ALA A 188 36.59 -0.07 -20.60
CA ALA A 188 36.84 1.07 -21.48
C ALA A 188 38.21 1.72 -21.21
N LEU A 189 38.60 1.87 -19.95
CA LEU A 189 39.92 2.38 -19.57
C LEU A 189 41.04 1.45 -20.03
N HIS A 190 40.85 0.15 -19.94
CA HIS A 190 41.83 -0.84 -20.43
C HIS A 190 42.03 -0.71 -21.92
N PHE A 191 40.95 -0.65 -22.71
CA PHE A 191 41.05 -0.44 -24.16
C PHE A 191 41.76 0.88 -24.52
N ALA A 192 41.38 1.98 -23.88
CA ALA A 192 42.04 3.28 -24.11
C ALA A 192 43.52 3.24 -23.72
N SER A 193 43.90 2.48 -22.70
CA SER A 193 45.29 2.30 -22.28
C SER A 193 46.09 1.49 -23.34
N LEU A 194 45.46 0.46 -23.92
CA LEU A 194 46.09 -0.31 -25.03
C LEU A 194 46.25 0.55 -26.28
N GLU A 195 45.25 1.34 -26.64
CA GLU A 195 45.34 2.27 -27.76
C GLU A 195 46.46 3.29 -27.53
N LYS A 196 46.59 3.83 -26.32
CA LYS A 196 47.68 4.72 -25.95
C LYS A 196 49.05 4.08 -26.17
N ILE A 197 49.26 2.87 -25.63
CA ILE A 197 50.50 2.11 -25.79
C ILE A 197 50.78 1.84 -27.27
N PHE A 198 49.75 1.42 -28.03
CA PHE A 198 49.87 1.16 -29.47
C PHE A 198 50.35 2.38 -30.24
N ILE A 199 49.90 3.59 -29.89
CA ILE A 199 50.30 4.85 -30.50
C ILE A 199 51.69 5.28 -30.03
N GLU A 200 51.97 5.28 -28.72
CA GLU A 200 53.24 5.72 -28.13
C GLU A 200 54.40 4.86 -28.57
N GLU A 201 54.25 3.55 -28.54
CA GLU A 201 55.29 2.58 -28.96
C GLU A 201 55.35 2.41 -30.48
N ARG A 202 54.47 3.09 -31.24
CA ARG A 202 54.40 3.03 -32.70
C ARG A 202 54.28 1.60 -33.26
N ILE A 203 53.58 0.72 -32.57
CA ILE A 203 53.40 -0.69 -32.91
C ILE A 203 52.84 -0.87 -34.32
N TYR A 204 52.01 0.06 -34.78
CA TYR A 204 51.50 0.12 -36.16
C TYR A 204 52.56 0.23 -37.25
N LYS A 205 53.82 0.52 -36.91
CA LYS A 205 54.96 0.60 -37.87
C LYS A 205 55.72 -0.73 -37.96
N ASP A 206 55.40 -1.68 -37.13
CA ASP A 206 56.03 -2.98 -37.16
C ASP A 206 55.59 -3.77 -38.40
N LYS A 207 56.59 -4.09 -39.27
CA LYS A 207 56.31 -4.72 -40.56
C LYS A 207 55.78 -6.14 -40.44
N GLU A 208 56.07 -6.87 -39.35
CA GLU A 208 55.54 -8.22 -39.10
C GLU A 208 54.04 -8.21 -38.80
N LEU A 209 53.54 -7.22 -38.06
CA LEU A 209 52.11 -7.07 -37.77
C LEU A 209 51.32 -6.63 -39.00
N SER A 210 51.91 -5.86 -39.92
CA SER A 210 51.23 -5.41 -41.13
C SER A 210 51.03 -6.52 -42.18
N LEU A 211 51.77 -7.63 -42.09
CA LEU A 211 51.66 -8.77 -43.02
C LEU A 211 50.56 -9.77 -42.59
N ILE A 212 50.15 -9.80 -41.32
CA ILE A 212 49.08 -10.67 -40.80
C ILE A 212 47.70 -10.26 -41.31
N HIS A 213 47.47 -8.99 -41.57
CA HIS A 213 46.19 -8.47 -42.07
C HIS A 213 45.99 -8.54 -43.61
N ILE A 214 46.95 -9.04 -44.36
CA ILE A 214 46.84 -9.15 -45.82
C ILE A 214 46.49 -10.60 -46.25
N SER A 215 46.44 -11.55 -45.34
CA SER A 215 46.22 -12.98 -45.64
C SER A 215 44.82 -13.53 -45.19
N GLU A 216 43.91 -12.70 -44.79
CA GLU A 216 42.49 -12.96 -44.66
C GLU A 216 41.67 -12.06 -45.59
#